data_9f980230913e0e989f5f0ec8390ab094
#
_entry.id   9f980230913e0e989f5f0ec8390ab094
#
_cell.length_a   1.000
_cell.length_b   1.000
_cell.length_c   1.000
_cell.angle_alpha   90.00
_cell.angle_beta   90.00
_cell.angle_gamma   90.00
#
_symmetry.space_group_name_H-M   'P 1'
#
loop_
_entity.id
_entity.type
_entity.pdbx_description
1 polymer ?
#
loop_
_entity_poly.entity_id
_entity_poly.type
_entity_poly.pdbx_seq_one_letter_code
_entity_poly.pdbx_strand_id
1 'polypeptide(L)'
;LKKTLKINSYLEMDNLSEEVNSSEGLSFFPFGNGSERLFNHNKNLNAMINGLDFNIHNNSHIIRSVLEGIAFSLCYGIEYLRNMGLNIDTVKVGDSNLFKSKIFKEVFVNVSKTKLYVYNTDGSLGAARGAALGTGDYNNYKEAFSSLKLIEKIIPQESKSIDESYKNWKKLLNKLI
;
A
#
# COMPACT_ATOMS: atom_id res chain seq x y z
N LEU A 1 -8.82 -5.35 -11.28
CA LEU A 1 -9.08 -3.98 -11.76
C LEU A 1 -8.55 -3.76 -13.17
N LYS A 2 -7.25 -3.99 -13.44
CA LYS A 2 -6.64 -3.83 -14.77
C LYS A 2 -7.47 -4.52 -15.87
N LYS A 3 -7.82 -5.78 -15.67
CA LYS A 3 -8.65 -6.56 -16.61
C LYS A 3 -10.08 -5.99 -16.73
N THR A 4 -10.67 -5.56 -15.62
CA THR A 4 -12.03 -5.02 -15.58
C THR A 4 -12.14 -3.69 -16.32
N LEU A 5 -11.16 -2.80 -16.13
CA LEU A 5 -11.11 -1.49 -16.79
C LEU A 5 -10.49 -1.53 -18.20
N LYS A 6 -10.08 -2.73 -18.68
CA LYS A 6 -9.42 -2.94 -19.98
C LYS A 6 -8.17 -2.09 -20.19
N ILE A 7 -7.38 -1.91 -19.13
CA ILE A 7 -6.12 -1.16 -19.16
C ILE A 7 -4.98 -2.10 -19.53
N ASN A 8 -4.03 -1.65 -20.37
CA ASN A 8 -3.00 -2.51 -20.95
C ASN A 8 -1.85 -2.82 -19.98
N SER A 9 -1.46 -1.86 -19.13
CA SER A 9 -0.31 -2.00 -18.23
C SER A 9 -0.55 -1.40 -16.85
N TYR A 10 0.27 -1.80 -15.87
CA TYR A 10 0.27 -1.16 -14.56
C TYR A 10 0.83 0.27 -14.62
N LEU A 11 1.77 0.54 -15.53
CA LEU A 11 2.28 1.88 -15.76
C LEU A 11 1.16 2.84 -16.25
N GLU A 12 0.30 2.35 -17.16
CA GLU A 12 -0.88 3.11 -17.61
C GLU A 12 -1.84 3.39 -16.44
N MET A 13 -2.03 2.42 -15.54
CA MET A 13 -2.83 2.64 -14.32
C MET A 13 -2.21 3.72 -13.42
N ASP A 14 -0.90 3.68 -13.22
CA ASP A 14 -0.21 4.70 -12.40
C ASP A 14 -0.37 6.09 -13.04
N ASN A 15 -0.14 6.22 -14.34
CA ASN A 15 -0.32 7.48 -15.07
C ASN A 15 -1.76 8.02 -14.93
N LEU A 16 -2.77 7.17 -15.14
CA LEU A 16 -4.18 7.55 -14.96
C LEU A 16 -4.48 8.00 -13.53
N SER A 17 -3.86 7.39 -12.51
CA SER A 17 -4.07 7.79 -11.12
C SER A 17 -3.47 9.16 -10.79
N GLU A 18 -2.49 9.62 -11.56
CA GLU A 18 -1.85 10.93 -11.40
C GLU A 18 -2.64 12.06 -12.11
N GLU A 19 -3.59 11.74 -13.00
CA GLU A 19 -4.43 12.73 -13.69
C GLU A 19 -5.43 13.44 -12.76
N VAL A 20 -5.72 12.83 -11.60
CA VAL A 20 -6.66 13.35 -10.60
C VAL A 20 -5.96 13.62 -9.27
N ASN A 21 -6.35 14.70 -8.60
CA ASN A 21 -5.72 15.11 -7.34
C ASN A 21 -6.19 14.27 -6.14
N SER A 22 -7.38 13.68 -6.24
CA SER A 22 -7.99 12.86 -5.19
C SER A 22 -8.91 11.81 -5.80
N SER A 23 -9.39 10.88 -4.98
CA SER A 23 -10.44 9.94 -5.36
C SER A 23 -11.86 10.52 -5.28
N GLU A 24 -12.02 11.83 -5.00
CA GLU A 24 -13.30 12.58 -4.90
C GLU A 24 -14.34 11.84 -4.03
N GLY A 25 -13.91 11.31 -2.89
CA GLY A 25 -14.77 10.63 -1.92
C GLY A 25 -14.99 9.14 -2.16
N LEU A 26 -14.44 8.57 -3.24
CA LEU A 26 -14.45 7.11 -3.41
C LEU A 26 -13.64 6.44 -2.30
N SER A 27 -14.18 5.36 -1.74
CA SER A 27 -13.48 4.52 -0.77
C SER A 27 -13.42 3.08 -1.28
N PHE A 28 -12.22 2.55 -1.47
CA PHE A 28 -12.00 1.18 -1.89
C PHE A 28 -11.60 0.29 -0.71
N PHE A 29 -12.20 -0.89 -0.61
CA PHE A 29 -11.89 -1.92 0.38
C PHE A 29 -11.30 -3.14 -0.31
N PRO A 30 -10.00 -3.48 -0.08
CA PRO A 30 -9.26 -4.50 -0.84
C PRO A 30 -9.45 -5.93 -0.30
N PHE A 31 -10.62 -6.30 0.21
CA PHE A 31 -10.83 -7.55 0.93
C PHE A 31 -11.40 -8.68 0.05
N GLY A 32 -11.14 -8.64 -1.25
CA GLY A 32 -11.66 -9.63 -2.21
C GLY A 32 -11.19 -11.07 -1.98
N ASN A 33 -10.03 -11.24 -1.34
CA ASN A 33 -9.45 -12.55 -1.00
C ASN A 33 -9.49 -12.83 0.52
N GLY A 34 -10.39 -12.17 1.25
CA GLY A 34 -10.49 -12.25 2.70
C GLY A 34 -9.83 -11.09 3.42
N SER A 35 -10.17 -10.94 4.68
CA SER A 35 -9.70 -9.86 5.55
C SER A 35 -9.08 -10.37 6.85
N GLU A 36 -8.93 -11.68 6.99
CA GLU A 36 -8.46 -12.36 8.20
C GLU A 36 -7.10 -11.89 8.70
N ARG A 37 -6.26 -11.36 7.80
CA ARG A 37 -4.93 -10.82 8.18
C ARG A 37 -4.99 -9.48 8.92
N LEU A 38 -6.10 -8.75 8.78
CA LEU A 38 -6.32 -7.46 9.42
C LEU A 38 -7.36 -7.53 10.53
N PHE A 39 -8.31 -8.44 10.38
CA PHE A 39 -9.44 -8.59 11.31
C PHE A 39 -9.58 -10.05 11.69
N ASN A 40 -9.66 -10.31 12.98
CA ASN A 40 -9.92 -11.66 13.51
C ASN A 40 -11.42 -12.02 13.35
N HIS A 41 -11.96 -11.85 12.13
CA HIS A 41 -13.36 -12.12 11.82
C HIS A 41 -13.48 -13.01 10.60
N ASN A 42 -14.28 -14.07 10.71
CA ASN A 42 -14.65 -14.98 9.62
C ASN A 42 -15.64 -14.35 8.60
N LYS A 43 -15.76 -13.02 8.57
CA LYS A 43 -16.59 -12.36 7.57
C LYS A 43 -15.86 -12.28 6.23
N ASN A 44 -16.43 -12.87 5.20
CA ASN A 44 -16.02 -12.64 3.82
C ASN A 44 -16.42 -11.21 3.42
N LEU A 45 -15.53 -10.27 3.65
CA LEU A 45 -15.64 -8.94 3.07
C LEU A 45 -15.11 -9.03 1.64
N ASN A 46 -15.98 -8.82 0.66
CA ASN A 46 -15.57 -8.74 -0.74
C ASN A 46 -14.81 -7.42 -1.01
N ALA A 47 -14.08 -7.37 -2.13
CA ALA A 47 -13.59 -6.08 -2.61
C ALA A 47 -14.78 -5.18 -2.96
N MET A 48 -14.75 -3.91 -2.50
CA MET A 48 -15.87 -2.99 -2.63
C MET A 48 -15.38 -1.59 -2.95
N ILE A 49 -16.13 -0.89 -3.81
CA ILE A 49 -16.01 0.56 -4.03
C ILE A 49 -17.27 1.19 -3.44
N ASN A 50 -17.10 2.15 -2.54
CA ASN A 50 -18.18 2.91 -1.94
C ASN A 50 -18.13 4.37 -2.39
N GLY A 51 -19.30 4.98 -2.60
CA GLY A 51 -19.41 6.40 -2.96
C GLY A 51 -19.32 6.69 -4.46
N LEU A 52 -19.51 5.69 -5.33
CA LEU A 52 -19.44 5.89 -6.78
C LEU A 52 -20.60 6.77 -7.27
N ASP A 53 -20.25 7.89 -7.94
CA ASP A 53 -21.17 8.78 -8.65
C ASP A 53 -20.69 8.90 -10.11
N PHE A 54 -21.52 8.46 -11.06
CA PHE A 54 -21.18 8.42 -12.48
C PHE A 54 -21.10 9.82 -13.14
N ASN A 55 -21.57 10.87 -12.48
CA ASN A 55 -21.42 12.24 -12.96
C ASN A 55 -20.06 12.86 -12.60
N ILE A 56 -19.35 12.30 -11.63
CA ILE A 56 -18.09 12.83 -11.09
C ILE A 56 -16.93 11.90 -11.45
N HIS A 57 -17.12 10.59 -11.24
CA HIS A 57 -16.02 9.64 -11.25
C HIS A 57 -15.80 8.99 -12.62
N ASN A 58 -14.55 8.99 -13.04
CA ASN A 58 -14.05 8.25 -14.20
C ASN A 58 -13.05 7.16 -13.76
N ASN A 59 -12.40 6.50 -14.73
CA ASN A 59 -11.42 5.45 -14.47
C ASN A 59 -10.25 5.92 -13.60
N SER A 60 -9.78 7.16 -13.77
CA SER A 60 -8.66 7.73 -13.01
C SER A 60 -9.00 7.83 -11.51
N HIS A 61 -10.21 8.26 -11.18
CA HIS A 61 -10.71 8.30 -9.80
C HIS A 61 -10.84 6.89 -9.20
N ILE A 62 -11.34 5.92 -9.98
CA ILE A 62 -11.46 4.53 -9.53
C ILE A 62 -10.07 3.94 -9.23
N ILE A 63 -9.11 4.14 -10.13
CA ILE A 63 -7.74 3.63 -9.95
C ILE A 63 -7.09 4.30 -8.74
N ARG A 64 -7.25 5.62 -8.62
CA ARG A 64 -6.75 6.39 -7.47
C ARG A 64 -7.31 5.85 -6.16
N SER A 65 -8.62 5.63 -6.07
CA SER A 65 -9.27 5.10 -4.88
C SER A 65 -8.77 3.70 -4.50
N VAL A 66 -8.42 2.87 -5.50
CA VAL A 66 -7.85 1.54 -5.26
C VAL A 66 -6.46 1.63 -4.64
N LEU A 67 -5.58 2.50 -5.18
CA LEU A 67 -4.24 2.72 -4.61
C LEU A 67 -4.34 3.25 -3.18
N GLU A 68 -5.21 4.25 -2.95
CA GLU A 68 -5.47 4.81 -1.62
C GLU A 68 -6.01 3.74 -0.66
N GLY A 69 -7.04 2.96 -1.05
CA GLY A 69 -7.65 1.96 -0.19
C GLY A 69 -6.71 0.82 0.20
N ILE A 70 -5.81 0.40 -0.71
CA ILE A 70 -4.77 -0.59 -0.38
C ILE A 70 -3.74 0.03 0.59
N ALA A 71 -3.30 1.27 0.35
CA ALA A 71 -2.41 1.98 1.27
C ALA A 71 -3.05 2.14 2.65
N PHE A 72 -4.33 2.54 2.72
CA PHE A 72 -5.09 2.68 3.95
C PHE A 72 -5.18 1.37 4.75
N SER A 73 -5.39 0.25 4.07
CA SER A 73 -5.43 -1.04 4.74
C SER A 73 -4.10 -1.42 5.39
N LEU A 74 -2.96 -1.11 4.74
CA LEU A 74 -1.64 -1.31 5.33
C LEU A 74 -1.38 -0.34 6.50
N CYS A 75 -1.79 0.92 6.36
CA CYS A 75 -1.68 1.91 7.43
C CYS A 75 -2.51 1.52 8.66
N TYR A 76 -3.70 0.97 8.45
CA TYR A 76 -4.53 0.42 9.52
C TYR A 76 -3.82 -0.71 10.28
N GLY A 77 -3.12 -1.59 9.56
CA GLY A 77 -2.27 -2.62 10.17
C GLY A 77 -1.12 -2.04 11.00
N ILE A 78 -0.49 -0.95 10.53
CA ILE A 78 0.56 -0.24 11.30
C ILE A 78 -0.03 0.40 12.56
N GLU A 79 -1.21 1.02 12.48
CA GLU A 79 -1.90 1.56 13.68
C GLU A 79 -2.17 0.45 14.70
N TYR A 80 -2.65 -0.70 14.24
CA TYR A 80 -2.90 -1.85 15.10
C TYR A 80 -1.63 -2.31 15.83
N LEU A 81 -0.51 -2.43 15.12
CA LEU A 81 0.78 -2.79 15.71
C LEU A 81 1.28 -1.75 16.72
N ARG A 82 1.09 -0.45 16.43
CA ARG A 82 1.42 0.63 17.36
C ARG A 82 0.57 0.55 18.64
N ASN A 83 -0.72 0.23 18.52
CA ASN A 83 -1.60 0.03 19.68
C ASN A 83 -1.19 -1.16 20.54
N MET A 84 -0.45 -2.12 19.98
CA MET A 84 0.19 -3.22 20.71
C MET A 84 1.53 -2.82 21.37
N GLY A 85 1.93 -1.55 21.27
CA GLY A 85 3.16 -1.02 21.87
C GLY A 85 4.40 -1.06 20.99
N LEU A 86 4.27 -1.42 19.70
CA LEU A 86 5.40 -1.40 18.78
C LEU A 86 5.68 0.02 18.27
N ASN A 87 6.94 0.46 18.38
CA ASN A 87 7.36 1.72 17.76
C ASN A 87 7.74 1.49 16.31
N ILE A 88 6.96 2.04 15.37
CA ILE A 88 7.17 1.90 13.92
C ILE A 88 7.33 3.29 13.31
N ASP A 89 8.59 3.75 13.21
CA ASP A 89 8.94 5.05 12.62
C ASP A 89 9.47 4.92 11.19
N THR A 90 9.86 3.71 10.79
CA THR A 90 10.51 3.44 9.52
C THR A 90 10.00 2.15 8.91
N VAL A 91 9.71 2.18 7.62
CA VAL A 91 9.37 1.01 6.81
C VAL A 91 10.41 0.86 5.70
N LYS A 92 10.90 -0.36 5.49
CA LYS A 92 11.85 -0.70 4.43
C LYS A 92 11.17 -1.65 3.44
N VAL A 93 11.28 -1.33 2.16
CA VAL A 93 10.64 -2.10 1.08
C VAL A 93 11.59 -2.32 -0.09
N GLY A 94 11.27 -3.31 -0.91
CA GLY A 94 11.89 -3.46 -2.23
C GLY A 94 11.16 -2.62 -3.28
N ASP A 95 11.87 -2.23 -4.35
CA ASP A 95 11.30 -1.56 -5.52
C ASP A 95 10.49 -2.54 -6.37
N SER A 96 9.35 -2.94 -5.84
CA SER A 96 8.50 -3.96 -6.46
C SER A 96 7.02 -3.74 -6.17
N ASN A 97 6.16 -4.32 -7.01
CA ASN A 97 4.71 -4.29 -6.87
C ASN A 97 4.16 -2.85 -6.70
N LEU A 98 3.31 -2.65 -5.70
CA LEU A 98 2.67 -1.35 -5.41
C LEU A 98 3.65 -0.25 -5.00
N PHE A 99 4.82 -0.60 -4.44
CA PHE A 99 5.84 0.38 -4.09
C PHE A 99 6.61 0.96 -5.30
N LYS A 100 6.25 0.56 -6.54
CA LYS A 100 6.62 1.27 -7.76
C LYS A 100 5.73 2.47 -8.04
N SER A 101 4.48 2.45 -7.57
CA SER A 101 3.54 3.56 -7.73
C SER A 101 3.92 4.73 -6.83
N LYS A 102 4.08 5.91 -7.44
CA LYS A 102 4.34 7.16 -6.72
C LYS A 102 3.20 7.49 -5.77
N ILE A 103 1.96 7.46 -6.28
CA ILE A 103 0.76 7.76 -5.50
C ILE A 103 0.64 6.83 -4.30
N PHE A 104 0.83 5.53 -4.51
CA PHE A 104 0.77 4.56 -3.41
C PHE A 104 1.78 4.86 -2.31
N LYS A 105 3.05 5.13 -2.67
CA LYS A 105 4.11 5.47 -1.73
C LYS A 105 3.79 6.75 -0.93
N GLU A 106 3.35 7.80 -1.62
CA GLU A 106 2.99 9.08 -1.00
C GLU A 106 1.83 8.92 -0.01
N VAL A 107 0.75 8.25 -0.42
CA VAL A 107 -0.40 8.00 0.46
C VAL A 107 0.01 7.15 1.67
N PHE A 108 0.73 6.06 1.43
CA PHE A 108 1.20 5.18 2.51
C PHE A 108 2.06 5.93 3.54
N VAL A 109 3.04 6.70 3.09
CA VAL A 109 3.95 7.45 3.96
C VAL A 109 3.20 8.53 4.73
N ASN A 110 2.34 9.30 4.05
CA ASN A 110 1.65 10.42 4.65
C ASN A 110 0.62 9.98 5.69
N VAL A 111 -0.08 8.86 5.46
CA VAL A 111 -1.08 8.31 6.40
C VAL A 111 -0.42 7.56 7.55
N SER A 112 0.54 6.69 7.26
CA SER A 112 1.23 5.91 8.30
C SER A 112 2.15 6.76 9.18
N LYS A 113 2.50 7.97 8.73
CA LYS A 113 3.50 8.86 9.38
C LYS A 113 4.84 8.17 9.60
N THR A 114 5.21 7.22 8.70
CA THR A 114 6.49 6.50 8.73
C THR A 114 7.42 6.99 7.63
N LYS A 115 8.72 6.93 7.85
CA LYS A 115 9.74 7.10 6.80
C LYS A 115 9.79 5.83 5.95
N LEU A 116 9.74 5.96 4.63
CA LEU A 116 9.85 4.84 3.70
C LEU A 116 11.25 4.84 3.05
N TYR A 117 11.91 3.70 3.11
CA TYR A 117 13.18 3.45 2.44
C TYR A 117 12.98 2.36 1.39
N VAL A 118 13.18 2.70 0.11
CA VAL A 118 13.04 1.78 -1.02
C VAL A 118 14.41 1.30 -1.45
N TYR A 119 14.58 0.00 -1.58
CA TYR A 119 15.83 -0.66 -1.94
C TYR A 119 15.72 -1.38 -3.29
N ASN A 120 16.86 -1.54 -3.98
CA ASN A 120 17.00 -2.28 -5.24
C ASN A 120 16.85 -3.79 -5.05
N THR A 121 15.74 -4.24 -4.51
CA THR A 121 15.44 -5.66 -4.24
C THR A 121 13.95 -5.92 -4.41
N ASP A 122 13.61 -7.21 -4.45
CA ASP A 122 12.24 -7.70 -4.38
C ASP A 122 12.15 -8.91 -3.45
N GLY A 123 10.95 -9.49 -3.33
CA GLY A 123 10.72 -10.65 -2.47
C GLY A 123 11.48 -11.90 -2.92
N SER A 124 11.64 -12.10 -4.22
CA SER A 124 12.35 -13.26 -4.80
C SER A 124 13.84 -13.21 -4.46
N LEU A 125 14.44 -12.04 -4.63
CA LEU A 125 15.85 -11.82 -4.29
C LEU A 125 16.12 -11.92 -2.79
N GLY A 126 15.15 -11.46 -1.97
CA GLY A 126 15.19 -11.62 -0.51
C GLY A 126 15.15 -13.09 -0.09
N ALA A 127 14.28 -13.87 -0.70
CA ALA A 127 14.18 -15.32 -0.45
C ALA A 127 15.45 -16.06 -0.87
N ALA A 128 16.01 -15.73 -2.05
CA ALA A 128 17.28 -16.31 -2.53
C ALA A 128 18.44 -16.03 -1.57
N ARG A 129 18.55 -14.80 -1.05
CA ARG A 129 19.56 -14.47 -0.02
C ARG A 129 19.36 -15.25 1.28
N GLY A 130 18.10 -15.43 1.69
CA GLY A 130 17.78 -16.25 2.86
C GLY A 130 18.19 -17.71 2.69
N ALA A 131 17.93 -18.28 1.51
CA ALA A 131 18.37 -19.65 1.18
C ALA A 131 19.90 -19.76 1.16
N ALA A 132 20.60 -18.83 0.53
CA ALA A 132 22.06 -18.81 0.45
C ALA A 132 22.73 -18.64 1.83
N LEU A 133 22.11 -17.93 2.77
CA LEU A 133 22.53 -17.93 4.17
C LEU A 133 22.36 -19.30 4.83
N GLY A 134 21.24 -19.98 4.55
CA GLY A 134 20.97 -21.31 5.10
C GLY A 134 21.92 -22.40 4.56
N THR A 135 22.38 -22.27 3.32
CA THR A 135 23.35 -23.21 2.70
C THR A 135 24.82 -22.89 3.02
N GLY A 136 25.07 -21.71 3.63
CA GLY A 136 26.43 -21.28 3.95
C GLY A 136 27.17 -20.59 2.80
N ASP A 137 26.49 -20.25 1.70
CA ASP A 137 27.07 -19.47 0.60
C ASP A 137 27.41 -18.02 1.04
N TYR A 138 26.72 -17.52 2.06
CA TYR A 138 27.05 -16.29 2.79
C TYR A 138 27.34 -16.61 4.24
N ASN A 139 28.42 -16.03 4.79
CA ASN A 139 28.81 -16.24 6.19
C ASN A 139 27.90 -15.52 7.20
N ASN A 140 27.23 -14.44 6.78
CA ASN A 140 26.38 -13.62 7.66
C ASN A 140 25.46 -12.71 6.86
N TYR A 141 24.49 -12.10 7.57
CA TYR A 141 23.53 -11.16 6.96
C TYR A 141 24.19 -9.95 6.31
N LYS A 142 25.27 -9.42 6.88
CA LYS A 142 25.97 -8.24 6.31
C LYS A 142 26.52 -8.55 4.92
N GLU A 143 27.05 -9.73 4.72
CA GLU A 143 27.55 -10.20 3.42
C GLU A 143 26.39 -10.42 2.44
N ALA A 144 25.34 -11.15 2.84
CA ALA A 144 24.17 -11.44 2.00
C ALA A 144 23.44 -10.17 1.52
N PHE A 145 23.45 -9.11 2.30
CA PHE A 145 22.79 -7.84 1.99
C PHE A 145 23.74 -6.72 1.59
N SER A 146 25.02 -7.01 1.34
CA SER A 146 26.05 -6.02 0.96
C SER A 146 25.74 -5.29 -0.36
N SER A 147 25.02 -5.96 -1.28
CA SER A 147 24.62 -5.39 -2.58
C SER A 147 23.33 -4.55 -2.55
N LEU A 148 22.67 -4.44 -1.38
CA LEU A 148 21.50 -3.60 -1.22
C LEU A 148 21.87 -2.13 -1.33
N LYS A 149 21.19 -1.44 -2.27
CA LYS A 149 21.35 0.01 -2.46
C LYS A 149 20.00 0.68 -2.16
N LEU A 150 20.07 1.74 -1.38
CA LEU A 150 18.92 2.63 -1.21
C LEU A 150 18.67 3.36 -2.53
N ILE A 151 17.47 3.22 -3.09
CA ILE A 151 17.05 3.89 -4.33
C ILE A 151 16.34 5.21 -3.98
N GLU A 152 15.45 5.17 -3.00
CA GLU A 152 14.59 6.29 -2.67
C GLU A 152 14.32 6.34 -1.17
N LYS A 153 14.19 7.55 -0.63
CA LYS A 153 13.77 7.82 0.73
C LYS A 153 12.63 8.84 0.70
N ILE A 154 11.48 8.46 1.25
CA ILE A 154 10.30 9.32 1.33
C ILE A 154 10.02 9.59 2.80
N ILE A 155 9.79 10.86 3.13
CA ILE A 155 9.42 11.32 4.47
C ILE A 155 7.98 11.79 4.49
N PRO A 156 7.24 11.60 5.61
CA PRO A 156 5.87 12.06 5.72
C PRO A 156 5.73 13.56 5.49
N GLN A 157 4.69 13.94 4.77
CA GLN A 157 4.24 15.31 4.62
C GLN A 157 2.82 15.45 5.17
N GLU A 158 2.46 16.62 5.63
CA GLU A 158 1.09 16.88 6.04
C GLU A 158 0.17 17.01 4.81
N SER A 159 -0.92 16.28 4.84
CA SER A 159 -1.96 16.34 3.80
C SER A 159 -3.32 16.15 4.45
N LYS A 160 -4.00 17.27 4.71
CA LYS A 160 -5.33 17.27 5.33
C LYS A 160 -6.34 16.45 4.55
N SER A 161 -6.33 16.54 3.21
CA SER A 161 -7.26 15.81 2.35
C SER A 161 -7.09 14.29 2.44
N ILE A 162 -5.85 13.80 2.44
CA ILE A 162 -5.55 12.36 2.57
C ILE A 162 -5.89 11.88 4.00
N ASP A 163 -5.58 12.66 5.02
CA ASP A 163 -5.92 12.33 6.42
C ASP A 163 -7.45 12.25 6.61
N GLU A 164 -8.23 13.14 5.99
CA GLU A 164 -9.69 13.09 6.00
C GLU A 164 -10.24 11.88 5.23
N SER A 165 -9.68 11.58 4.06
CA SER A 165 -10.05 10.39 3.28
C SER A 165 -9.80 9.11 4.08
N TYR A 166 -8.68 9.01 4.79
CA TYR A 166 -8.38 7.87 5.64
C TYR A 166 -9.34 7.75 6.83
N LYS A 167 -9.68 8.87 7.49
CA LYS A 167 -10.68 8.88 8.57
C LYS A 167 -12.04 8.39 8.08
N ASN A 168 -12.47 8.86 6.91
CA ASN A 168 -13.72 8.42 6.30
C ASN A 168 -13.69 6.94 5.93
N TRP A 169 -12.58 6.48 5.35
CA TRP A 169 -12.36 5.07 5.04
C TRP A 169 -12.48 4.19 6.30
N LYS A 170 -11.83 4.57 7.42
CA LYS A 170 -11.96 3.85 8.70
C LYS A 170 -13.39 3.84 9.24
N LYS A 171 -14.09 4.98 9.15
CA LYS A 171 -15.49 5.08 9.57
C LYS A 171 -16.41 4.14 8.78
N LEU A 172 -16.19 4.04 7.47
CA LEU A 172 -16.93 3.10 6.62
C LEU A 172 -16.55 1.66 6.92
N LEU A 173 -15.25 1.37 7.07
CA LEU A 173 -14.77 0.04 7.44
C LEU A 173 -15.42 -0.47 8.72
N ASN A 174 -15.51 0.35 9.77
CA ASN A 174 -16.13 -0.01 11.05
C ASN A 174 -17.63 -0.34 10.94
N LYS A 175 -18.29 0.04 9.84
CA LYS A 175 -19.68 -0.35 9.56
C LYS A 175 -19.78 -1.70 8.83
N LEU A 176 -18.69 -2.14 8.22
CA LEU A 176 -18.62 -3.39 7.46
C LEU A 176 -18.25 -4.58 8.34
N ILE A 177 -17.47 -4.33 9.38
CA ILE A 177 -16.98 -5.33 10.36
C ILE A 177 -17.79 -5.28 11.65
#